data_52f84a4e0a8e4709ea303b6bca32cc2d
#
_entry.id   52f84a4e0a8e4709ea303b6bca32cc2d
#
_cell.length_a   1.000
_cell.length_b   1.000
_cell.length_c   1.000
_cell.angle_alpha   90.00
_cell.angle_beta   90.00
_cell.angle_gamma   90.00
#
_symmetry.space_group_name_H-M   'P 1'
#
loop_
_entity.id
_entity.type
_entity.pdbx_description
1 polymer ?
#
loop_
_entity_poly.entity_id
_entity_poly.type
_entity_poly.pdbx_seq_one_letter_code
_entity_poly.pdbx_strand_id
1 'polypeptide(L)'
;AVSATVADKLTALGDPRIDKFGNNPKGFPYGLTRADALAWQTTNPRFGFLLGYTATPQTMPLSLISAGQMFLARAEGAKLGWTTENATTMYNNGVTAEMNRWGITNAGAISAYLAQPSVALTGTAADNAKIGEQRWLAHYPDGLQGWSEWRRTGFPALTPAPGAGKAIPRRIPYGPNEPLYNPTNYAAAAALYNTNSQDAKMWWDK
;
A
#
# COMPACT_ATOMS: atom_id res chain seq x y z
N ALA A 1 7.50 10.39 7.89
CA ALA A 1 8.07 9.11 8.33
C ALA A 1 7.46 7.94 7.56
N VAL A 2 8.17 6.82 7.48
CA VAL A 2 7.59 5.57 7.00
C VAL A 2 6.57 5.08 8.03
N SER A 3 5.39 4.63 7.62
CA SER A 3 4.40 4.11 8.57
C SER A 3 4.83 2.77 9.17
N ALA A 4 4.45 2.52 10.43
CA ALA A 4 4.65 1.23 11.06
C ALA A 4 4.00 0.10 10.22
N THR A 5 2.81 0.34 9.68
CA THR A 5 2.11 -0.63 8.81
C THR A 5 2.97 -1.11 7.63
N VAL A 6 3.66 -0.19 6.94
CA VAL A 6 4.56 -0.56 5.82
C VAL A 6 5.81 -1.26 6.34
N ALA A 7 6.44 -0.68 7.37
CA ALA A 7 7.68 -1.21 7.93
C ALA A 7 7.49 -2.62 8.52
N ASP A 8 6.42 -2.83 9.28
CA ASP A 8 6.10 -4.13 9.89
C ASP A 8 5.77 -5.19 8.82
N LYS A 9 5.06 -4.80 7.75
CA LYS A 9 4.79 -5.69 6.63
C LYS A 9 6.07 -6.12 5.92
N LEU A 10 6.97 -5.18 5.61
CA LEU A 10 8.25 -5.50 4.98
C LEU A 10 9.12 -6.38 5.89
N THR A 11 9.14 -6.08 7.19
CA THR A 11 9.86 -6.90 8.19
C THR A 11 9.30 -8.32 8.25
N ALA A 12 7.99 -8.47 8.32
CA ALA A 12 7.32 -9.78 8.37
C ALA A 12 7.57 -10.62 7.12
N LEU A 13 7.75 -9.98 5.97
CA LEU A 13 8.09 -10.64 4.71
C LEU A 13 9.60 -10.87 4.54
N GLY A 14 10.45 -10.35 5.42
CA GLY A 14 11.91 -10.33 5.19
C GLY A 14 12.26 -9.58 3.90
N ASP A 15 11.52 -8.53 3.57
CA ASP A 15 11.61 -7.84 2.30
C ASP A 15 12.78 -6.86 2.28
N PRO A 16 13.75 -7.02 1.38
CA PRO A 16 14.95 -6.17 1.35
C PRO A 16 14.66 -4.72 0.96
N ARG A 17 13.44 -4.39 0.50
CA ARG A 17 13.03 -3.00 0.23
C ARG A 17 12.90 -2.16 1.50
N ILE A 18 12.87 -2.78 2.68
CA ILE A 18 12.76 -2.06 3.95
C ILE A 18 13.88 -1.02 4.13
N ASP A 19 15.11 -1.35 3.73
CA ASP A 19 16.27 -0.46 3.81
C ASP A 19 16.30 0.62 2.71
N LYS A 20 15.39 0.53 1.76
CA LYS A 20 15.25 1.47 0.65
C LYS A 20 14.06 2.42 0.82
N PHE A 21 12.99 1.95 1.46
CA PHE A 21 11.79 2.77 1.71
C PHE A 21 12.03 3.82 2.80
N GLY A 22 12.97 3.56 3.71
CA GLY A 22 13.37 4.48 4.75
C GLY A 22 14.79 4.23 5.21
N ASN A 23 15.31 5.13 6.05
CA ASN A 23 16.66 5.03 6.62
C ASN A 23 16.71 4.21 7.92
N ASN A 24 15.61 3.62 8.33
CA ASN A 24 15.50 2.75 9.50
C ASN A 24 14.32 1.79 9.31
N PRO A 25 14.42 0.50 9.67
CA PRO A 25 13.35 -0.47 9.51
C PRO A 25 12.16 -0.24 10.45
N LYS A 26 12.28 0.61 11.48
CA LYS A 26 11.20 0.92 12.40
C LYS A 26 10.30 2.01 11.84
N GLY A 27 9.03 1.69 11.62
CA GLY A 27 8.04 2.63 11.15
C GLY A 27 7.41 3.46 12.27
N PHE A 28 6.84 4.62 11.92
CA PHE A 28 6.11 5.48 12.84
C PHE A 28 4.63 5.03 12.95
N PRO A 29 4.09 4.84 14.16
CA PRO A 29 2.68 4.48 14.36
C PRO A 29 1.79 5.72 14.17
N TYR A 30 1.27 5.92 12.96
CA TYR A 30 0.32 7.00 12.69
C TYR A 30 -1.00 6.81 13.44
N GLY A 31 -1.71 7.91 13.72
CA GLY A 31 -2.99 7.92 14.43
C GLY A 31 -2.88 8.14 15.94
N LEU A 32 -1.69 8.35 16.45
CA LEU A 32 -1.45 8.75 17.85
C LEU A 32 -1.86 10.22 18.07
N THR A 33 -2.27 10.54 19.30
CA THR A 33 -2.36 11.94 19.72
C THR A 33 -0.97 12.59 19.67
N ARG A 34 -0.92 13.93 19.69
CA ARG A 34 0.37 14.65 19.74
C ARG A 34 1.19 14.26 20.97
N ALA A 35 0.54 14.11 22.11
CA ALA A 35 1.21 13.72 23.35
C ALA A 35 1.82 12.31 23.25
N ASP A 36 1.01 11.35 22.78
CA ASP A 36 1.45 9.96 22.61
C ASP A 36 2.54 9.84 21.56
N ALA A 37 2.46 10.62 20.48
CA ALA A 37 3.48 10.65 19.44
C ALA A 37 4.83 11.16 19.99
N LEU A 38 4.82 12.22 20.80
CA LEU A 38 6.04 12.72 21.45
C LEU A 38 6.61 11.71 22.44
N ALA A 39 5.75 11.10 23.27
CA ALA A 39 6.17 10.05 24.21
C ALA A 39 6.78 8.86 23.47
N TRP A 40 6.14 8.44 22.35
CA TRP A 40 6.68 7.36 21.52
C TRP A 40 8.05 7.72 20.91
N GLN A 41 8.23 8.94 20.41
CA GLN A 41 9.52 9.39 19.86
C GLN A 41 10.63 9.40 20.92
N THR A 42 10.32 9.76 22.16
CA THR A 42 11.29 9.74 23.27
C THR A 42 11.88 8.35 23.48
N THR A 43 11.04 7.32 23.40
CA THR A 43 11.48 5.92 23.55
C THR A 43 11.98 5.30 22.25
N ASN A 44 11.75 5.95 21.11
CA ASN A 44 12.12 5.48 19.77
C ASN A 44 12.81 6.60 18.98
N PRO A 45 14.01 7.02 19.38
CA PRO A 45 14.67 8.18 18.80
C PRO A 45 15.11 7.97 17.34
N ARG A 46 15.06 6.71 16.87
CA ARG A 46 15.38 6.33 15.49
C ARG A 46 14.21 5.57 14.89
N PHE A 47 13.56 6.18 13.92
CA PHE A 47 12.51 5.56 13.10
C PHE A 47 12.68 5.99 11.64
N GLY A 48 12.09 5.24 10.71
CA GLY A 48 12.31 5.44 9.28
C GLY A 48 11.77 6.76 8.76
N PHE A 49 12.63 7.57 8.18
CA PHE A 49 12.21 8.71 7.37
C PHE A 49 12.00 8.28 5.92
N LEU A 50 10.98 8.84 5.31
CA LEU A 50 10.60 8.56 3.94
C LEU A 50 11.79 8.81 3.00
N LEU A 51 12.11 7.83 2.15
CA LEU A 51 13.18 7.89 1.15
C LEU A 51 14.55 8.29 1.74
N GLY A 52 14.79 8.00 3.04
CA GLY A 52 16.03 8.34 3.69
C GLY A 52 16.32 9.84 3.69
N TYR A 53 15.71 10.59 4.56
CA TYR A 53 15.64 12.06 4.69
C TYR A 53 16.81 12.90 4.13
N THR A 54 18.03 12.37 4.17
CA THR A 54 19.25 13.06 3.69
C THR A 54 19.68 12.62 2.29
N ALA A 55 19.06 11.60 1.72
CA ALA A 55 19.55 10.92 0.52
C ALA A 55 18.62 11.01 -0.69
N THR A 56 17.56 11.79 -0.61
CA THR A 56 16.71 12.01 -1.78
C THR A 56 17.36 13.06 -2.68
N PRO A 57 18.11 12.67 -3.73
CA PRO A 57 18.69 13.65 -4.63
C PRO A 57 17.56 14.45 -5.26
N GLN A 58 17.73 15.77 -5.40
CA GLN A 58 16.80 16.63 -6.16
C GLN A 58 16.57 16.13 -7.60
N THR A 59 17.47 15.28 -8.08
CA THR A 59 17.46 14.66 -9.41
C THR A 59 16.88 13.25 -9.42
N MET A 60 16.25 12.80 -8.33
CA MET A 60 15.64 11.46 -8.28
C MET A 60 14.53 11.35 -9.34
N PRO A 61 14.54 10.30 -10.19
CA PRO A 61 13.49 10.09 -11.17
C PRO A 61 12.13 9.92 -10.50
N LEU A 62 11.13 10.67 -10.96
CA LEU A 62 9.74 10.46 -10.56
C LEU A 62 9.15 9.34 -11.40
N SER A 63 8.80 8.23 -10.74
CA SER A 63 8.11 7.13 -11.39
C SER A 63 6.60 7.40 -11.41
N LEU A 64 6.03 7.59 -12.58
CA LEU A 64 4.57 7.69 -12.75
C LEU A 64 3.92 6.30 -12.75
N ILE A 65 4.48 5.38 -13.54
CA ILE A 65 4.09 3.97 -13.61
C ILE A 65 5.38 3.16 -13.76
N SER A 66 5.57 2.15 -12.91
CA SER A 66 6.73 1.28 -13.00
C SER A 66 6.45 0.03 -13.84
N ALA A 67 7.51 -0.57 -14.39
CA ALA A 67 7.42 -1.88 -15.04
C ALA A 67 6.89 -2.96 -14.08
N GLY A 68 7.27 -2.88 -12.80
CA GLY A 68 6.79 -3.80 -11.78
C GLY A 68 5.29 -3.70 -11.56
N GLN A 69 4.73 -2.49 -11.47
CA GLN A 69 3.28 -2.28 -11.39
C GLN A 69 2.54 -2.91 -12.58
N MET A 70 3.08 -2.77 -13.79
CA MET A 70 2.49 -3.36 -14.99
C MET A 70 2.54 -4.89 -14.98
N PHE A 71 3.67 -5.48 -14.61
CA PHE A 71 3.77 -6.94 -14.48
C PHE A 71 2.86 -7.49 -13.40
N LEU A 72 2.73 -6.82 -12.26
CA LEU A 72 1.83 -7.22 -11.18
C LEU A 72 0.35 -7.10 -11.59
N ALA A 73 -0.02 -6.10 -12.39
CA ALA A 73 -1.36 -6.00 -12.97
C ALA A 73 -1.65 -7.16 -13.93
N ARG A 74 -0.67 -7.54 -14.77
CA ARG A 74 -0.77 -8.72 -15.65
C ARG A 74 -0.87 -10.02 -14.86
N ALA A 75 -0.13 -10.14 -13.74
CA ALA A 75 -0.23 -11.29 -12.85
C ALA A 75 -1.65 -11.43 -12.27
N GLU A 76 -2.25 -10.34 -11.85
CA GLU A 76 -3.64 -10.33 -11.39
C GLU A 76 -4.61 -10.71 -12.50
N GLY A 77 -4.49 -10.11 -13.69
CA GLY A 77 -5.33 -10.43 -14.85
C GLY A 77 -5.23 -11.91 -15.25
N ALA A 78 -4.02 -12.48 -15.23
CA ALA A 78 -3.80 -13.89 -15.47
C ALA A 78 -4.42 -14.78 -14.38
N LYS A 79 -4.29 -14.38 -13.11
CA LYS A 79 -4.90 -15.10 -11.97
C LYS A 79 -6.43 -15.09 -12.02
N LEU A 80 -7.01 -14.02 -12.54
CA LEU A 80 -8.46 -13.87 -12.73
C LEU A 80 -8.97 -14.53 -14.02
N GLY A 81 -8.08 -15.07 -14.84
CA GLY A 81 -8.43 -15.72 -16.11
C GLY A 81 -8.76 -14.74 -17.25
N TRP A 82 -8.38 -13.47 -17.11
CA TRP A 82 -8.60 -12.44 -18.14
C TRP A 82 -7.57 -12.50 -19.27
N THR A 83 -6.41 -13.10 -19.00
CA THR A 83 -5.35 -13.32 -19.98
C THR A 83 -4.85 -14.75 -19.91
N THR A 84 -4.16 -15.21 -20.97
CA THR A 84 -3.56 -16.56 -21.05
C THR A 84 -2.13 -16.61 -20.49
N GLU A 85 -1.65 -15.54 -19.89
CA GLU A 85 -0.31 -15.44 -19.35
C GLU A 85 -0.16 -16.32 -18.09
N ASN A 86 1.07 -16.69 -17.78
CA ASN A 86 1.35 -17.38 -16.53
C ASN A 86 1.43 -16.37 -15.36
N ALA A 87 0.49 -16.46 -14.44
CA ALA A 87 0.40 -15.55 -13.29
C ALA A 87 1.67 -15.51 -12.44
N THR A 88 2.29 -16.68 -12.18
CA THR A 88 3.53 -16.78 -11.38
C THR A 88 4.70 -16.10 -12.10
N THR A 89 4.83 -16.29 -13.40
CA THR A 89 5.88 -15.63 -14.19
C THR A 89 5.71 -14.11 -14.15
N MET A 90 4.50 -13.61 -14.37
CA MET A 90 4.22 -12.17 -14.32
C MET A 90 4.45 -11.59 -12.93
N TYR A 91 4.03 -12.29 -11.89
CA TYR A 91 4.25 -11.89 -10.50
C TYR A 91 5.75 -11.80 -10.16
N ASN A 92 6.53 -12.84 -10.48
CA ASN A 92 7.96 -12.86 -10.22
C ASN A 92 8.69 -11.75 -10.98
N ASN A 93 8.32 -11.51 -12.25
CA ASN A 93 8.86 -10.40 -13.04
C ASN A 93 8.51 -9.04 -12.39
N GLY A 94 7.29 -8.90 -11.88
CA GLY A 94 6.84 -7.68 -11.22
C GLY A 94 7.61 -7.38 -9.94
N VAL A 95 7.74 -8.36 -9.06
CA VAL A 95 8.53 -8.23 -7.81
C VAL A 95 9.99 -7.93 -8.13
N THR A 96 10.58 -8.65 -9.09
CA THR A 96 11.98 -8.42 -9.53
C THR A 96 12.17 -7.01 -10.08
N ALA A 97 11.26 -6.54 -10.92
CA ALA A 97 11.33 -5.19 -11.49
C ALA A 97 11.23 -4.11 -10.41
N GLU A 98 10.36 -4.30 -9.40
CA GLU A 98 10.26 -3.37 -8.26
C GLU A 98 11.52 -3.39 -7.40
N MET A 99 12.10 -4.54 -7.14
CA MET A 99 13.36 -4.62 -6.40
C MET A 99 14.49 -3.90 -7.14
N ASN A 100 14.62 -4.15 -8.46
CA ASN A 100 15.60 -3.48 -9.30
C ASN A 100 15.41 -1.95 -9.31
N ARG A 101 14.16 -1.48 -9.37
CA ARG A 101 13.82 -0.05 -9.28
C ARG A 101 14.36 0.59 -7.99
N TRP A 102 14.36 -0.16 -6.90
CA TRP A 102 14.90 0.27 -5.61
C TRP A 102 16.39 -0.04 -5.41
N GLY A 103 17.09 -0.43 -6.48
CA GLY A 103 18.53 -0.71 -6.45
C GLY A 103 18.90 -2.02 -5.76
N ILE A 104 17.94 -2.94 -5.61
CA ILE A 104 18.19 -4.31 -5.12
C ILE A 104 18.39 -5.19 -6.35
N THR A 105 19.65 -5.40 -6.74
CA THR A 105 20.03 -6.07 -8.00
C THR A 105 20.67 -7.45 -7.78
N ASN A 106 20.84 -7.87 -6.52
CA ASN A 106 21.37 -9.20 -6.21
C ASN A 106 20.34 -10.27 -6.55
N ALA A 107 20.57 -11.00 -7.62
CA ALA A 107 19.66 -12.04 -8.12
C ALA A 107 19.41 -13.15 -7.09
N GLY A 108 20.42 -13.52 -6.29
CA GLY A 108 20.28 -14.50 -5.23
C GLY A 108 19.34 -14.03 -4.11
N ALA A 109 19.46 -12.78 -3.69
CA ALA A 109 18.57 -12.19 -2.68
C ALA A 109 17.12 -12.10 -3.19
N ILE A 110 16.92 -11.68 -4.45
CA ILE A 110 15.59 -11.63 -5.08
C ILE A 110 14.99 -13.04 -5.18
N SER A 111 15.76 -14.02 -5.64
CA SER A 111 15.30 -15.41 -5.74
C SER A 111 14.95 -15.99 -4.38
N ALA A 112 15.76 -15.76 -3.35
CA ALA A 112 15.48 -16.21 -1.99
C ALA A 112 14.19 -15.58 -1.44
N TYR A 113 13.95 -14.28 -1.70
CA TYR A 113 12.70 -13.61 -1.33
C TYR A 113 11.49 -14.23 -2.03
N LEU A 114 11.56 -14.43 -3.35
CA LEU A 114 10.48 -15.01 -4.14
C LEU A 114 10.17 -16.47 -3.78
N ALA A 115 11.14 -17.21 -3.25
CA ALA A 115 10.96 -18.59 -2.81
C ALA A 115 10.29 -18.75 -1.44
N GLN A 116 10.11 -17.67 -0.68
CA GLN A 116 9.50 -17.74 0.65
C GLN A 116 8.03 -18.17 0.55
N PRO A 117 7.52 -19.05 1.41
CA PRO A 117 6.12 -19.49 1.42
C PRO A 117 5.11 -18.35 1.56
N SER A 118 5.50 -17.27 2.26
CA SER A 118 4.71 -16.05 2.43
C SER A 118 4.62 -15.20 1.15
N VAL A 119 5.54 -15.39 0.20
CA VAL A 119 5.68 -14.62 -1.04
C VAL A 119 5.31 -15.43 -2.27
N ALA A 120 5.83 -16.65 -2.40
CA ALA A 120 5.65 -17.52 -3.57
C ALA A 120 4.16 -17.79 -3.85
N LEU A 121 3.75 -17.68 -5.11
CA LEU A 121 2.40 -18.08 -5.52
C LEU A 121 2.28 -19.61 -5.50
N THR A 122 1.11 -20.10 -5.12
CA THR A 122 0.82 -21.53 -4.92
C THR A 122 -0.26 -22.09 -5.85
N GLY A 123 -0.83 -21.27 -6.73
CA GLY A 123 -1.96 -21.63 -7.59
C GLY A 123 -3.32 -21.52 -6.90
N THR A 124 -3.37 -21.25 -5.60
CA THR A 124 -4.60 -21.20 -4.80
C THR A 124 -5.23 -19.80 -4.73
N ALA A 125 -6.42 -19.69 -4.13
CA ALA A 125 -7.08 -18.40 -3.92
C ALA A 125 -6.27 -17.44 -3.02
N ALA A 126 -5.39 -17.97 -2.16
CA ALA A 126 -4.50 -17.18 -1.32
C ALA A 126 -3.52 -16.29 -2.12
N ASP A 127 -3.27 -16.63 -3.38
CA ASP A 127 -2.40 -15.84 -4.26
C ASP A 127 -2.94 -14.43 -4.51
N ASN A 128 -4.26 -14.23 -4.47
CA ASN A 128 -4.86 -12.91 -4.63
C ASN A 128 -4.38 -11.94 -3.54
N ALA A 129 -4.22 -12.41 -2.31
CA ALA A 129 -3.67 -11.62 -1.23
C ALA A 129 -2.21 -11.26 -1.50
N LYS A 130 -1.39 -12.22 -1.94
CA LYS A 130 0.03 -12.02 -2.23
C LYS A 130 0.24 -11.03 -3.39
N ILE A 131 -0.54 -11.17 -4.45
CA ILE A 131 -0.51 -10.23 -5.59
C ILE A 131 -0.94 -8.84 -5.13
N GLY A 132 -2.06 -8.72 -4.40
CA GLY A 132 -2.54 -7.43 -3.89
C GLY A 132 -1.55 -6.75 -2.94
N GLU A 133 -0.89 -7.51 -2.07
CA GLU A 133 0.17 -6.98 -1.19
C GLU A 133 1.36 -6.45 -1.97
N GLN A 134 1.84 -7.18 -2.98
CA GLN A 134 2.95 -6.71 -3.80
C GLN A 134 2.56 -5.50 -4.67
N ARG A 135 1.32 -5.44 -5.17
CA ARG A 135 0.79 -4.26 -5.86
C ARG A 135 0.73 -3.06 -4.93
N TRP A 136 0.26 -3.24 -3.70
CA TRP A 136 0.22 -2.19 -2.70
C TRP A 136 1.61 -1.66 -2.37
N LEU A 137 2.60 -2.54 -2.18
CA LEU A 137 4.00 -2.16 -1.96
C LEU A 137 4.61 -1.43 -3.17
N ALA A 138 4.24 -1.83 -4.39
CA ALA A 138 4.73 -1.20 -5.61
C ALA A 138 4.27 0.25 -5.80
N HIS A 139 3.20 0.66 -5.12
CA HIS A 139 2.75 2.05 -5.12
C HIS A 139 3.56 2.97 -4.19
N TYR A 140 4.44 2.42 -3.32
CA TYR A 140 5.25 3.27 -2.46
C TYR A 140 6.17 4.20 -3.28
N PRO A 141 6.24 5.52 -2.98
CA PRO A 141 5.69 6.22 -1.81
C PRO A 141 4.32 6.88 -2.05
N ASP A 142 3.62 6.57 -3.15
CA ASP A 142 2.30 7.15 -3.46
C ASP A 142 1.19 6.52 -2.59
N GLY A 143 0.90 7.18 -1.48
CA GLY A 143 -0.12 6.71 -0.53
C GLY A 143 -1.54 6.73 -1.09
N LEU A 144 -1.86 7.62 -2.06
CA LEU A 144 -3.19 7.68 -2.66
C LEU A 144 -3.44 6.48 -3.58
N GLN A 145 -2.44 6.09 -4.36
CA GLN A 145 -2.51 4.89 -5.18
C GLN A 145 -2.57 3.63 -4.29
N GLY A 146 -1.76 3.57 -3.24
CA GLY A 146 -1.81 2.48 -2.27
C GLY A 146 -3.18 2.35 -1.58
N TRP A 147 -3.80 3.48 -1.20
CA TRP A 147 -5.14 3.49 -0.63
C TRP A 147 -6.21 3.03 -1.64
N SER A 148 -6.10 3.44 -2.90
CA SER A 148 -7.00 3.00 -3.97
C SER A 148 -6.88 1.50 -4.24
N GLU A 149 -5.65 0.99 -4.28
CA GLU A 149 -5.37 -0.44 -4.45
C GLU A 149 -5.94 -1.28 -3.30
N TRP A 150 -5.73 -0.83 -2.05
CA TRP A 150 -6.30 -1.49 -0.89
C TRP A 150 -7.83 -1.53 -0.94
N ARG A 151 -8.50 -0.44 -1.27
CA ARG A 151 -9.97 -0.42 -1.38
C ARG A 151 -10.46 -1.41 -2.45
N ARG A 152 -9.77 -1.46 -3.59
CA ARG A 152 -10.12 -2.31 -4.72
C ARG A 152 -9.94 -3.80 -4.43
N THR A 153 -8.84 -4.16 -3.75
CA THR A 153 -8.45 -5.57 -3.54
C THR A 153 -8.79 -6.10 -2.17
N GLY A 154 -8.86 -5.24 -1.16
CA GLY A 154 -8.90 -5.62 0.26
C GLY A 154 -7.53 -5.99 0.83
N PHE A 155 -6.44 -5.89 0.04
CA PHE A 155 -5.10 -6.30 0.49
C PHE A 155 -4.10 -5.14 0.46
N PRO A 156 -3.13 -5.15 1.42
CA PRO A 156 -3.02 -6.05 2.57
C PRO A 156 -4.19 -5.90 3.55
N ALA A 157 -4.40 -6.87 4.44
CA ALA A 157 -5.35 -6.71 5.54
C ALA A 157 -4.84 -5.61 6.46
N LEU A 158 -5.46 -4.43 6.38
CA LEU A 158 -5.11 -3.27 7.17
C LEU A 158 -6.02 -3.16 8.40
N THR A 159 -5.45 -2.73 9.52
CA THR A 159 -6.18 -2.39 10.73
C THR A 159 -6.26 -0.87 10.88
N PRO A 160 -7.35 -0.33 11.47
CA PRO A 160 -7.42 1.09 11.80
C PRO A 160 -6.24 1.52 12.67
N ALA A 161 -5.83 2.79 12.52
CA ALA A 161 -4.78 3.35 13.36
C ALA A 161 -5.14 3.27 14.84
N PRO A 162 -4.18 3.02 15.74
CA PRO A 162 -4.43 3.05 17.18
C PRO A 162 -5.10 4.37 17.59
N GLY A 163 -6.16 4.31 18.38
CA GLY A 163 -6.87 5.49 18.84
C GLY A 163 -7.79 6.16 17.80
N ALA A 164 -7.88 5.66 16.58
CA ALA A 164 -8.76 6.25 15.56
C ALA A 164 -10.25 6.15 15.94
N GLY A 165 -10.66 5.13 16.71
CA GLY A 165 -12.05 4.91 17.11
C GLY A 165 -13.02 4.71 15.95
N LYS A 166 -12.51 4.60 14.71
CA LYS A 166 -13.26 4.48 13.45
C LYS A 166 -12.56 3.53 12.49
N ALA A 167 -13.31 3.00 11.54
CA ALA A 167 -12.78 2.24 10.43
C ALA A 167 -11.85 3.09 9.55
N ILE A 168 -11.03 2.43 8.73
CA ILE A 168 -10.21 3.11 7.73
C ILE A 168 -11.15 3.73 6.69
N PRO A 169 -11.05 5.05 6.41
CA PRO A 169 -11.90 5.70 5.42
C PRO A 169 -11.82 5.04 4.04
N ARG A 170 -12.97 4.83 3.42
CA ARG A 170 -13.08 4.24 2.08
C ARG A 170 -13.39 5.26 0.99
N ARG A 171 -13.80 6.46 1.38
CA ARG A 171 -14.06 7.58 0.46
C ARG A 171 -13.81 8.92 1.13
N ILE A 172 -13.63 9.91 0.32
CA ILE A 172 -13.68 11.30 0.78
C ILE A 172 -15.15 11.72 0.77
N PRO A 173 -15.70 12.24 1.89
CA PRO A 173 -17.08 12.71 1.93
C PRO A 173 -17.23 13.97 1.07
N TYR A 174 -18.47 14.28 0.68
CA TYR A 174 -18.78 15.55 0.07
C TYR A 174 -18.43 16.72 1.02
N GLY A 175 -18.07 17.84 0.45
CA GLY A 175 -17.68 19.02 1.20
C GLY A 175 -18.78 19.54 2.13
N PRO A 176 -18.41 20.22 3.24
CA PRO A 176 -19.38 20.66 4.24
C PRO A 176 -20.39 21.71 3.72
N ASN A 177 -20.07 22.38 2.62
CA ASN A 177 -20.93 23.39 2.01
C ASN A 177 -21.96 22.83 1.02
N GLU A 178 -21.81 21.55 0.58
CA GLU A 178 -22.73 20.93 -0.38
C GLU A 178 -24.18 20.89 0.12
N PRO A 179 -24.46 20.55 1.39
CA PRO A 179 -25.83 20.58 1.90
C PRO A 179 -26.48 21.98 1.85
N LEU A 180 -25.65 23.02 1.89
CA LEU A 180 -26.13 24.41 1.90
C LEU A 180 -26.42 24.93 0.48
N TYR A 181 -25.50 24.69 -0.45
CA TYR A 181 -25.57 25.28 -1.79
C TYR A 181 -26.24 24.37 -2.83
N ASN A 182 -26.33 23.06 -2.57
CA ASN A 182 -26.90 22.08 -3.49
C ASN A 182 -27.70 20.99 -2.74
N PRO A 183 -28.69 21.36 -1.90
CA PRO A 183 -29.31 20.44 -0.95
C PRO A 183 -30.00 19.23 -1.59
N THR A 184 -30.69 19.44 -2.70
CA THR A 184 -31.46 18.36 -3.36
C THR A 184 -30.54 17.31 -3.95
N ASN A 185 -29.53 17.70 -4.73
CA ASN A 185 -28.61 16.74 -5.35
C ASN A 185 -27.69 16.13 -4.30
N TYR A 186 -27.28 16.93 -3.28
CA TYR A 186 -26.51 16.40 -2.15
C TYR A 186 -27.28 15.28 -1.43
N ALA A 187 -28.56 15.51 -1.09
CA ALA A 187 -29.36 14.50 -0.38
C ALA A 187 -29.46 13.18 -1.18
N ALA A 188 -29.72 13.29 -2.48
CA ALA A 188 -29.80 12.13 -3.35
C ALA A 188 -28.45 11.38 -3.44
N ALA A 189 -27.35 12.11 -3.62
CA ALA A 189 -26.01 11.52 -3.70
C ALA A 189 -25.54 10.95 -2.35
N ALA A 190 -25.79 11.65 -1.25
CA ALA A 190 -25.38 11.23 0.09
C ALA A 190 -26.11 9.94 0.54
N ALA A 191 -27.37 9.76 0.11
CA ALA A 191 -28.15 8.57 0.42
C ALA A 191 -27.51 7.28 -0.12
N LEU A 192 -26.77 7.35 -1.26
CA LEU A 192 -26.04 6.22 -1.83
C LEU A 192 -24.86 5.77 -0.94
N TYR A 193 -24.40 6.62 -0.04
CA TYR A 193 -23.20 6.41 0.77
C TYR A 193 -23.45 6.57 2.26
N ASN A 194 -24.54 5.97 2.74
CA ASN A 194 -24.90 5.98 4.15
C ASN A 194 -24.80 7.39 4.77
N THR A 195 -25.59 8.33 4.23
CA THR A 195 -25.62 9.73 4.67
C THR A 195 -24.24 10.42 4.62
N ASN A 196 -23.52 10.19 3.52
CA ASN A 196 -22.19 10.76 3.28
C ASN A 196 -21.08 10.20 4.21
N SER A 197 -21.22 8.97 4.69
CA SER A 197 -20.20 8.33 5.54
C SER A 197 -18.87 8.12 4.80
N GLN A 198 -17.77 8.34 5.52
CA GLN A 198 -16.42 8.00 5.04
C GLN A 198 -16.21 6.49 4.89
N ASP A 199 -16.98 5.68 5.62
CA ASP A 199 -16.85 4.23 5.68
C ASP A 199 -17.66 3.53 4.58
N ALA A 200 -18.51 4.28 3.87
CA ALA A 200 -19.31 3.75 2.79
C ALA A 200 -18.45 3.32 1.61
N LYS A 201 -18.70 2.10 1.14
CA LYS A 201 -17.98 1.56 -0.03
C LYS A 201 -18.45 2.21 -1.32
N MET A 202 -17.50 2.40 -2.24
CA MET A 202 -17.81 2.69 -3.63
C MET A 202 -18.23 1.41 -4.35
N TRP A 203 -18.88 1.52 -5.51
CA TRP A 203 -19.36 0.37 -6.27
C TRP A 203 -18.27 -0.66 -6.65
N TRP A 204 -17.01 -0.24 -6.72
CA TRP A 204 -15.85 -1.07 -7.06
C TRP A 204 -15.04 -1.51 -5.85
N ASP A 205 -15.39 -1.09 -4.64
CA ASP A 205 -14.67 -1.32 -3.39
C ASP A 205 -15.10 -2.68 -2.78
N LYS A 206 -14.14 -3.47 -2.29
CA LYS A 206 -14.36 -4.80 -1.70
C LYS A 206 -14.58 -4.81 -0.20
#